data_696a3f3d51afe4f8dfa19ca6fdc0edf9
#
_entry.id   696a3f3d51afe4f8dfa19ca6fdc0edf9
#
_cell.length_a   1.000
_cell.length_b   1.000
_cell.length_c   1.000
_cell.angle_alpha   90.00
_cell.angle_beta   90.00
_cell.angle_gamma   90.00
#
_symmetry.space_group_name_H-M   'P 1'
#
loop_
_entity.id
_entity.type
_entity.pdbx_description
1 polymer ?
#
loop_
_entity_poly.entity_id
_entity_poly.type
_entity_poly.pdbx_seq_one_letter_code
_entity_poly.pdbx_strand_id
1 'polypeptide(L)'
;MWAYDFVFDATAEGQQLKCLTVVDEFTHECLAIDVAGSIRSKRVIEVLSRLISTHGAPLFLRSDNGPEFVSLAVLEWLAHAGIGTALIDPGKPWQNANDESFNGKLRDECLSVEWFRSRPEAKVIIETWRLHFNAVRPHSSLNYLTPLEFKQQHHPVPNRATFQE
;
A
#
# COMPACT_ATOMS: atom_id res chain seq x y z
N MET A 1 11.79 1.46 1.47
CA MET A 1 11.29 1.22 0.10
C MET A 1 9.80 0.94 0.18
N TRP A 2 9.02 1.54 -0.70
CA TRP A 2 7.61 1.24 -0.83
C TRP A 2 7.39 0.34 -2.05
N ALA A 3 6.39 -0.50 -1.95
CA ALA A 3 5.91 -1.32 -3.05
C ALA A 3 4.43 -1.01 -3.29
N TYR A 4 4.01 -1.05 -4.55
CA TYR A 4 2.61 -0.86 -4.90
C TYR A 4 2.17 -1.84 -5.98
N ASP A 5 0.90 -2.22 -5.92
CA ASP A 5 0.31 -3.21 -6.80
C ASP A 5 -1.19 -2.98 -6.96
N PHE A 6 -1.80 -3.67 -7.93
CA PHE A 6 -3.24 -3.67 -8.12
C PHE A 6 -3.85 -5.01 -7.75
N VAL A 7 -4.95 -4.94 -7.00
CA VAL A 7 -5.80 -6.08 -6.69
C VAL A 7 -7.20 -5.82 -7.23
N PHE A 8 -7.78 -6.83 -7.85
CA PHE A 8 -9.10 -6.73 -8.48
C PHE A 8 -10.13 -7.56 -7.73
N ASP A 9 -11.32 -7.03 -7.61
CA ASP A 9 -12.51 -7.69 -7.07
C ASP A 9 -13.77 -7.11 -7.73
N ALA A 10 -14.94 -7.49 -7.28
CA ALA A 10 -16.21 -6.96 -7.75
C ALA A 10 -17.20 -6.81 -6.60
N THR A 11 -18.17 -5.90 -6.75
CA THR A 11 -19.34 -5.82 -5.89
C THR A 11 -20.30 -6.99 -6.15
N ALA A 12 -21.28 -7.17 -5.27
CA ALA A 12 -22.33 -8.18 -5.43
C ALA A 12 -23.08 -8.07 -6.77
N GLU A 13 -23.20 -6.86 -7.32
CA GLU A 13 -23.85 -6.59 -8.60
C GLU A 13 -22.89 -6.65 -9.80
N GLY A 14 -21.65 -7.09 -9.60
CA GLY A 14 -20.65 -7.25 -10.64
C GLY A 14 -19.90 -5.97 -11.05
N GLN A 15 -20.04 -4.88 -10.30
CA GLN A 15 -19.24 -3.68 -10.55
C GLN A 15 -17.79 -3.92 -10.18
N GLN A 16 -16.88 -3.63 -11.07
CA GLN A 16 -15.44 -3.80 -10.85
C GLN A 16 -14.95 -2.95 -9.68
N LEU A 17 -14.14 -3.59 -8.83
CA LEU A 17 -13.31 -2.95 -7.83
C LEU A 17 -11.86 -3.10 -8.23
N LYS A 18 -11.17 -1.99 -8.43
CA LYS A 18 -9.71 -1.93 -8.61
C LYS A 18 -9.12 -1.29 -7.36
N CYS A 19 -8.25 -2.02 -6.69
CA CYS A 19 -7.60 -1.56 -5.46
C CYS A 19 -6.12 -1.32 -5.75
N LEU A 20 -5.66 -0.09 -5.54
CA LEU A 20 -4.24 0.25 -5.52
C LEU A 20 -3.74 0.08 -4.09
N THR A 21 -2.86 -0.87 -3.87
CA THR A 21 -2.21 -1.11 -2.58
C THR A 21 -0.83 -0.46 -2.56
N VAL A 22 -0.47 0.18 -1.46
CA VAL A 22 0.87 0.72 -1.23
C VAL A 22 1.35 0.27 0.15
N VAL A 23 2.48 -0.42 0.19
CA VAL A 23 3.04 -1.03 1.41
C VAL A 23 4.48 -0.58 1.61
N ASP A 24 4.84 -0.27 2.85
CA ASP A 24 6.24 -0.09 3.23
C ASP A 24 6.87 -1.47 3.48
N GLU A 25 7.86 -1.84 2.67
CA GLU A 25 8.49 -3.15 2.75
C GLU A 25 9.28 -3.38 4.05
N PHE A 26 9.74 -2.32 4.69
CA PHE A 26 10.49 -2.44 5.94
C PHE A 26 9.59 -2.63 7.14
N THR A 27 8.57 -1.78 7.29
CA THR A 27 7.66 -1.83 8.44
C THR A 27 6.48 -2.77 8.23
N HIS A 28 6.25 -3.24 6.99
CA HIS A 28 5.06 -3.95 6.55
C HIS A 28 3.75 -3.15 6.75
N GLU A 29 3.85 -1.86 6.99
CA GLU A 29 2.68 -0.98 7.09
C GLU A 29 2.00 -0.84 5.73
N CYS A 30 0.71 -1.09 5.68
CA CYS A 30 -0.10 -0.74 4.50
C CYS A 30 -0.43 0.74 4.55
N LEU A 31 0.25 1.52 3.72
CA LEU A 31 0.12 2.98 3.69
C LEU A 31 -1.21 3.42 3.07
N ALA A 32 -1.68 2.72 2.05
CA ALA A 32 -2.95 3.00 1.40
C ALA A 32 -3.53 1.77 0.70
N ILE A 33 -4.85 1.73 0.64
CA ILE A 33 -5.62 0.92 -0.31
C ILE A 33 -6.64 1.87 -0.95
N ASP A 34 -6.36 2.32 -2.17
CA ASP A 34 -7.26 3.19 -2.92
C ASP A 34 -8.19 2.34 -3.78
N VAL A 35 -9.50 2.51 -3.60
CA VAL A 35 -10.53 1.69 -4.25
C VAL A 35 -11.32 2.53 -5.24
N ALA A 36 -11.39 2.07 -6.48
CA ALA A 36 -12.19 2.70 -7.54
C ALA A 36 -12.62 1.67 -8.58
N GLY A 37 -13.49 2.06 -9.51
CA GLY A 37 -13.82 1.22 -10.66
C GLY A 37 -12.72 1.19 -11.72
N SER A 38 -11.93 2.27 -11.78
CA SER A 38 -10.77 2.42 -12.66
C SER A 38 -9.73 3.29 -11.98
N ILE A 39 -8.47 2.92 -12.11
CA ILE A 39 -7.32 3.70 -11.60
C ILE A 39 -6.30 3.79 -12.71
N ARG A 40 -6.04 5.00 -13.17
CA ARG A 40 -5.05 5.31 -14.20
C ARG A 40 -3.84 6.01 -13.57
N SER A 41 -2.81 6.27 -14.35
CA SER A 41 -1.54 6.89 -13.91
C SER A 41 -1.73 8.18 -13.11
N LYS A 42 -2.65 9.06 -13.51
CA LYS A 42 -2.95 10.29 -12.78
C LYS A 42 -3.37 10.01 -11.33
N ARG A 43 -4.27 9.05 -11.12
CA ARG A 43 -4.72 8.68 -9.77
C ARG A 43 -3.63 8.00 -8.95
N VAL A 44 -2.80 7.19 -9.58
CA VAL A 44 -1.61 6.62 -8.91
C VAL A 44 -0.72 7.73 -8.36
N ILE A 45 -0.43 8.74 -9.19
CA ILE A 45 0.38 9.91 -8.80
C ILE A 45 -0.28 10.68 -7.66
N GLU A 46 -1.60 10.90 -7.72
CA GLU A 46 -2.35 11.59 -6.66
C GLU A 46 -2.26 10.85 -5.32
N VAL A 47 -2.40 9.53 -5.32
CA VAL A 47 -2.27 8.69 -4.12
C VAL A 47 -0.86 8.76 -3.57
N LEU A 48 0.15 8.55 -4.40
CA LEU A 48 1.55 8.60 -3.98
C LEU A 48 1.95 9.98 -3.47
N SER A 49 1.48 11.06 -4.10
CA SER A 49 1.73 12.43 -3.64
C SER A 49 1.19 12.69 -2.22
N ARG A 50 -0.01 12.22 -1.94
CA ARG A 50 -0.59 12.32 -0.57
C ARG A 50 0.23 11.55 0.45
N LEU A 51 0.64 10.33 0.10
CA LEU A 51 1.44 9.49 0.99
C LEU A 51 2.81 10.11 1.28
N ILE A 52 3.46 10.68 0.27
CA ILE A 52 4.73 11.39 0.43
C ILE A 52 4.58 12.60 1.35
N SER A 53 3.49 13.35 1.21
CA SER A 53 3.21 14.50 2.09
C SER A 53 3.02 14.09 3.55
N THR A 54 2.52 12.88 3.81
CA THR A 54 2.24 12.38 5.16
C THR A 54 3.42 11.63 5.77
N HIS A 55 4.10 10.79 4.98
CA HIS A 55 5.12 9.85 5.45
C HIS A 55 6.56 10.21 5.05
N GLY A 56 6.74 11.20 4.18
CA GLY A 56 8.01 11.47 3.52
C GLY A 56 8.22 10.60 2.29
N ALA A 57 9.12 11.02 1.40
CA ALA A 57 9.40 10.30 0.17
C ALA A 57 10.24 9.04 0.45
N PRO A 58 9.89 7.89 -0.14
CA PRO A 58 10.75 6.70 -0.09
C PRO A 58 11.97 6.91 -0.99
N LEU A 59 13.06 6.19 -0.72
CA LEU A 59 14.22 6.18 -1.63
C LEU A 59 13.88 5.47 -2.94
N PHE A 60 13.13 4.38 -2.86
CA PHE A 60 12.74 3.57 -4.02
C PHE A 60 11.26 3.18 -3.93
N LEU A 61 10.65 3.09 -5.10
CA LEU A 61 9.31 2.56 -5.29
C LEU A 61 9.38 1.33 -6.18
N ARG A 62 8.84 0.21 -5.69
CA ARG A 62 8.77 -1.06 -6.42
C ARG A 62 7.38 -1.25 -7.01
N SER A 63 7.34 -1.76 -8.22
CA SER A 63 6.10 -2.20 -8.88
C SER A 63 6.40 -3.37 -9.82
N ASP A 64 5.34 -4.09 -10.21
CA ASP A 64 5.47 -5.00 -11.33
C ASP A 64 5.59 -4.25 -12.67
N ASN A 65 5.75 -4.99 -13.77
CA ASN A 65 5.88 -4.42 -15.11
C ASN A 65 4.51 -4.20 -15.80
N GLY A 66 3.43 -4.04 -15.04
CA GLY A 66 2.10 -3.74 -15.58
C GLY A 66 2.08 -2.39 -16.32
N PRO A 67 1.20 -2.24 -17.34
CA PRO A 67 1.16 -1.02 -18.17
C PRO A 67 0.93 0.27 -17.37
N GLU A 68 0.17 0.19 -16.28
CA GLU A 68 -0.11 1.34 -15.40
C GLU A 68 1.12 1.80 -14.61
N PHE A 69 2.03 0.89 -14.32
CA PHE A 69 3.23 1.15 -13.51
C PHE A 69 4.40 1.63 -14.34
N VAL A 70 4.49 1.17 -15.59
CA VAL A 70 5.51 1.62 -16.54
C VAL A 70 5.03 2.78 -17.40
N SER A 71 3.89 3.40 -17.05
CA SER A 71 3.42 4.57 -17.78
C SER A 71 4.46 5.69 -17.70
N LEU A 72 4.71 6.34 -18.82
CA LEU A 72 5.68 7.43 -18.91
C LEU A 72 5.39 8.52 -17.86
N ALA A 73 4.11 8.83 -17.64
CA ALA A 73 3.69 9.85 -16.67
C ALA A 73 4.12 9.52 -15.24
N VAL A 74 3.98 8.26 -14.80
CA VAL A 74 4.41 7.83 -13.46
C VAL A 74 5.93 7.86 -13.35
N LEU A 75 6.63 7.33 -14.34
CA LEU A 75 8.10 7.31 -14.36
C LEU A 75 8.69 8.72 -14.35
N GLU A 76 8.17 9.64 -15.15
CA GLU A 76 8.60 11.03 -15.18
C GLU A 76 8.32 11.73 -13.83
N TRP A 77 7.15 11.49 -13.25
CA TRP A 77 6.81 12.05 -11.95
C TRP A 77 7.74 11.55 -10.84
N LEU A 78 8.06 10.24 -10.81
CA LEU A 78 9.01 9.66 -9.86
C LEU A 78 10.41 10.26 -10.01
N ALA A 79 10.87 10.43 -11.24
CA ALA A 79 12.17 11.05 -11.52
C ALA A 79 12.23 12.48 -10.99
N HIS A 80 11.20 13.30 -11.22
CA HIS A 80 11.11 14.68 -10.68
C HIS A 80 11.02 14.71 -9.15
N ALA A 81 10.39 13.72 -8.55
CA ALA A 81 10.32 13.59 -7.09
C ALA A 81 11.61 13.05 -6.45
N GLY A 82 12.61 12.67 -7.24
CA GLY A 82 13.86 12.10 -6.76
C GLY A 82 13.72 10.68 -6.19
N ILE A 83 12.70 9.94 -6.61
CA ILE A 83 12.39 8.58 -6.16
C ILE A 83 12.92 7.59 -7.20
N GLY A 84 13.78 6.66 -6.77
CA GLY A 84 14.26 5.57 -7.61
C GLY A 84 13.16 4.55 -7.91
N THR A 85 13.20 3.98 -9.11
CA THR A 85 12.30 2.88 -9.49
C THR A 85 13.02 1.55 -9.35
N ALA A 86 12.38 0.58 -8.68
CA ALA A 86 12.86 -0.79 -8.58
C ALA A 86 11.87 -1.69 -9.30
N LEU A 87 12.08 -1.87 -10.61
CA LEU A 87 11.27 -2.81 -11.39
C LEU A 87 11.66 -4.25 -11.06
N ILE A 88 10.68 -5.15 -11.12
CA ILE A 88 10.90 -6.58 -10.93
C ILE A 88 11.58 -7.12 -12.18
N ASP A 89 12.72 -7.77 -12.00
CA ASP A 89 13.42 -8.40 -13.12
C ASP A 89 12.60 -9.54 -13.72
N PRO A 90 12.57 -9.68 -15.04
CA PRO A 90 11.94 -10.83 -15.68
C PRO A 90 12.48 -12.15 -15.10
N GLY A 91 11.58 -13.05 -14.70
CA GLY A 91 11.96 -14.36 -14.16
C GLY A 91 12.39 -14.37 -12.69
N LYS A 92 12.23 -13.27 -11.96
CA LYS A 92 12.53 -13.16 -10.53
C LYS A 92 11.29 -12.84 -9.69
N PRO A 93 10.28 -13.70 -9.63
CA PRO A 93 9.03 -13.43 -8.90
C PRO A 93 9.25 -13.20 -7.40
N TRP A 94 10.32 -13.77 -6.80
CA TRP A 94 10.64 -13.55 -5.38
C TRP A 94 10.93 -12.10 -5.01
N GLN A 95 11.23 -11.23 -5.97
CA GLN A 95 11.40 -9.80 -5.73
C GLN A 95 10.07 -9.11 -5.38
N ASN A 96 8.93 -9.75 -5.66
CA ASN A 96 7.58 -9.25 -5.33
C ASN A 96 6.93 -9.98 -4.13
N ALA A 97 7.68 -10.80 -3.42
CA ALA A 97 7.13 -11.68 -2.38
C ALA A 97 6.38 -10.93 -1.25
N ASN A 98 6.80 -9.70 -0.92
CA ASN A 98 6.13 -8.91 0.11
C ASN A 98 4.75 -8.43 -0.37
N ASP A 99 4.63 -7.97 -1.62
CA ASP A 99 3.35 -7.55 -2.19
C ASP A 99 2.41 -8.72 -2.38
N GLU A 100 2.93 -9.85 -2.88
CA GLU A 100 2.15 -11.08 -3.03
C GLU A 100 1.62 -11.58 -1.68
N SER A 101 2.45 -11.54 -0.64
CA SER A 101 2.06 -11.91 0.72
C SER A 101 1.00 -10.97 1.29
N PHE A 102 1.15 -9.66 1.10
CA PHE A 102 0.16 -8.66 1.52
C PHE A 102 -1.16 -8.84 0.76
N ASN A 103 -1.10 -8.93 -0.55
CA ASN A 103 -2.28 -9.11 -1.40
C ASN A 103 -3.03 -10.41 -1.11
N GLY A 104 -2.30 -11.49 -0.78
CA GLY A 104 -2.88 -12.75 -0.32
C GLY A 104 -3.69 -12.55 0.96
N LYS A 105 -3.15 -11.85 1.96
CA LYS A 105 -3.86 -11.54 3.21
C LYS A 105 -5.08 -10.65 2.98
N LEU A 106 -4.96 -9.62 2.14
CA LEU A 106 -6.10 -8.78 1.76
C LEU A 106 -7.22 -9.61 1.13
N ARG A 107 -6.90 -10.52 0.21
CA ARG A 107 -7.88 -11.41 -0.40
C ARG A 107 -8.53 -12.33 0.62
N ASP A 108 -7.73 -13.04 1.40
CA ASP A 108 -8.21 -14.09 2.32
C ASP A 108 -8.98 -13.52 3.50
N GLU A 109 -8.55 -12.39 4.04
CA GLU A 109 -9.08 -11.81 5.28
C GLU A 109 -10.16 -10.74 5.05
N CYS A 110 -10.24 -10.15 3.86
CA CYS A 110 -11.17 -9.07 3.56
C CYS A 110 -11.99 -9.35 2.31
N LEU A 111 -11.37 -9.41 1.13
CA LEU A 111 -12.12 -9.43 -0.14
C LEU A 111 -12.95 -10.71 -0.33
N SER A 112 -12.45 -11.87 0.09
CA SER A 112 -13.16 -13.15 -0.03
C SER A 112 -14.19 -13.40 1.07
N VAL A 113 -14.10 -12.65 2.17
CA VAL A 113 -14.98 -12.79 3.33
C VAL A 113 -16.17 -11.84 3.25
N GLU A 114 -15.98 -10.67 2.65
CA GLU A 114 -16.97 -9.61 2.61
C GLU A 114 -17.82 -9.65 1.34
N TRP A 115 -19.06 -9.20 1.48
CA TRP A 115 -20.01 -9.05 0.39
C TRP A 115 -20.31 -7.58 0.16
N PHE A 116 -19.57 -6.94 -0.75
CA PHE A 116 -19.72 -5.51 -1.01
C PHE A 116 -20.98 -5.21 -1.84
N ARG A 117 -21.88 -4.39 -1.31
CA ARG A 117 -23.09 -3.95 -2.02
C ARG A 117 -22.81 -2.84 -3.02
N SER A 118 -21.82 -1.98 -2.71
CA SER A 118 -21.44 -0.83 -3.52
C SER A 118 -19.95 -0.49 -3.36
N ARG A 119 -19.42 0.33 -4.25
CA ARG A 119 -18.05 0.84 -4.12
C ARG A 119 -17.84 1.70 -2.87
N PRO A 120 -18.75 2.62 -2.48
CA PRO A 120 -18.61 3.36 -1.23
C PRO A 120 -18.54 2.44 0.00
N GLU A 121 -19.37 1.40 0.06
CA GLU A 121 -19.31 0.41 1.14
C GLU A 121 -17.97 -0.34 1.14
N ALA A 122 -17.51 -0.79 -0.02
CA ALA A 122 -16.22 -1.45 -0.17
C ALA A 122 -15.06 -0.58 0.32
N LYS A 123 -15.07 0.70 0.00
CA LYS A 123 -14.05 1.66 0.49
C LYS A 123 -13.98 1.70 2.01
N VAL A 124 -15.12 1.77 2.69
CA VAL A 124 -15.20 1.83 4.16
C VAL A 124 -14.71 0.52 4.78
N ILE A 125 -15.17 -0.62 4.28
CA ILE A 125 -14.80 -1.94 4.82
C ILE A 125 -13.31 -2.21 4.61
N ILE A 126 -12.79 -1.96 3.42
CA ILE A 126 -11.38 -2.18 3.09
C ILE A 126 -10.47 -1.25 3.92
N GLU A 127 -10.85 0.02 4.11
CA GLU A 127 -10.11 0.95 4.95
C GLU A 127 -10.12 0.50 6.42
N THR A 128 -11.23 0.02 6.93
CA THR A 128 -11.32 -0.53 8.29
C THR A 128 -10.40 -1.74 8.44
N TRP A 129 -10.35 -2.62 7.47
CA TRP A 129 -9.42 -3.74 7.45
C TRP A 129 -7.96 -3.27 7.43
N ARG A 130 -7.62 -2.27 6.61
CA ARG A 130 -6.27 -1.69 6.53
C ARG A 130 -5.81 -1.14 7.89
N LEU A 131 -6.66 -0.39 8.57
CA LEU A 131 -6.37 0.14 9.90
C LEU A 131 -6.15 -0.97 10.92
N HIS A 132 -6.96 -2.01 10.90
CA HIS A 132 -6.79 -3.18 11.75
C HIS A 132 -5.49 -3.94 11.44
N PHE A 133 -5.17 -4.12 10.16
CA PHE A 133 -3.93 -4.74 9.69
C PHE A 133 -2.69 -4.03 10.27
N ASN A 134 -2.69 -2.71 10.26
CA ASN A 134 -1.56 -1.90 10.74
C ASN A 134 -1.46 -1.81 12.26
N ALA A 135 -2.59 -1.70 12.96
CA ALA A 135 -2.63 -1.31 14.38
C ALA A 135 -2.94 -2.45 15.34
N VAL A 136 -3.58 -3.52 14.89
CA VAL A 136 -4.12 -4.58 15.75
C VAL A 136 -3.60 -5.96 15.38
N ARG A 137 -3.47 -6.26 14.09
CA ARG A 137 -3.07 -7.58 13.60
C ARG A 137 -1.59 -7.85 13.87
N PRO A 138 -1.23 -8.90 14.66
CA PRO A 138 0.17 -9.28 14.82
C PRO A 138 0.71 -9.97 13.56
N HIS A 139 1.98 -9.74 13.26
CA HIS A 139 2.67 -10.29 12.10
C HIS A 139 3.85 -11.16 12.52
N SER A 140 3.85 -12.42 12.12
CA SER A 140 4.94 -13.36 12.48
C SER A 140 6.31 -12.89 11.97
N SER A 141 6.35 -12.27 10.79
CA SER A 141 7.58 -11.68 10.22
C SER A 141 8.12 -10.48 10.98
N LEU A 142 7.31 -9.88 11.86
CA LEU A 142 7.67 -8.76 12.74
C LEU A 142 7.75 -9.19 14.21
N ASN A 143 8.07 -10.44 14.49
CA ASN A 143 8.06 -11.02 15.84
C ASN A 143 6.72 -10.83 16.58
N TYR A 144 5.61 -10.98 15.84
CA TYR A 144 4.24 -10.80 16.31
C TYR A 144 3.87 -9.37 16.75
N LEU A 145 4.68 -8.38 16.40
CA LEU A 145 4.31 -6.99 16.49
C LEU A 145 3.34 -6.61 15.37
N THR A 146 2.56 -5.58 15.60
CA THR A 146 1.85 -4.91 14.52
C THR A 146 2.83 -4.04 13.71
N PRO A 147 2.53 -3.70 12.45
CA PRO A 147 3.36 -2.78 11.67
C PRO A 147 3.63 -1.44 12.38
N LEU A 148 2.63 -0.87 13.06
CA LEU A 148 2.79 0.40 13.79
C LEU A 148 3.68 0.26 15.02
N GLU A 149 3.58 -0.83 15.79
CA GLU A 149 4.47 -1.12 16.91
C GLU A 149 5.92 -1.30 16.45
N PHE A 150 6.11 -2.07 15.36
CA PHE A 150 7.43 -2.26 14.76
C PHE A 150 8.03 -0.92 14.30
N LYS A 151 7.24 -0.10 13.61
CA LYS A 151 7.66 1.23 13.17
C LYS A 151 8.08 2.13 14.34
N GLN A 152 7.33 2.14 15.44
CA GLN A 152 7.65 2.92 16.63
C GLN A 152 8.98 2.50 17.28
N GLN A 153 9.28 1.21 17.28
CA GLN A 153 10.53 0.69 17.82
C GLN A 153 11.75 1.05 16.97
N HIS A 154 11.60 1.09 15.64
CA HIS A 154 12.71 1.30 14.70
C HIS A 154 12.83 2.75 14.22
N HIS A 155 11.76 3.53 14.34
CA HIS A 155 11.72 4.96 14.05
C HIS A 155 11.05 5.68 15.23
N PRO A 156 11.67 5.73 16.44
CA PRO A 156 11.07 6.43 17.55
C PRO A 156 10.85 7.89 17.16
N VAL A 157 9.59 8.32 17.26
CA VAL A 157 9.26 9.75 17.15
C VAL A 157 10.09 10.47 18.23
N PRO A 158 10.86 11.52 17.89
CA PRO A 158 11.58 12.29 18.90
C PRO A 158 10.56 12.74 19.93
N ASN A 159 10.78 12.33 21.19
CA ASN A 159 9.96 12.77 22.30
C ASN A 159 9.96 14.30 22.25
N ARG A 160 8.80 14.92 22.03
CA ARG A 160 8.67 16.36 22.24
C ARG A 160 9.02 16.58 23.71
N ALA A 161 10.27 16.97 23.94
CA ALA A 161 10.70 17.42 25.26
C ALA A 161 9.67 18.46 25.70
N THR A 162 8.97 18.15 26.78
CA THR A 162 8.19 19.12 27.52
C THR A 162 9.11 20.28 27.85
N PHE A 163 8.94 21.39 27.16
CA PHE A 163 9.44 22.66 27.62
C PHE A 163 8.66 22.93 28.91
N GLN A 164 9.23 22.58 30.04
CA GLN A 164 8.85 23.15 31.34
C GLN A 164 9.54 24.51 31.39
N GLU A 165 8.71 25.53 31.48
CA GLU A 165 9.10 26.86 31.89
C GLU A 165 9.65 26.84 33.34
#